data_d6aa11c35e56f5193e7efbc5af8b9e97
#
_entry.id   d6aa11c35e56f5193e7efbc5af8b9e97
#
_cell.length_a   1.000
_cell.length_b   1.000
_cell.length_c   1.000
_cell.angle_alpha   90.00
_cell.angle_beta   90.00
_cell.angle_gamma   90.00
#
_symmetry.space_group_name_H-M   'P 1'
#
loop_
_entity.id
_entity.type
_entity.pdbx_description
1 polymer ?
#
loop_
_entity_poly.entity_id
_entity_poly.type
_entity_poly.pdbx_seq_one_letter_code
_entity_poly.pdbx_strand_id
1 'polypeptide(L)'
;KLVQPNAHKRQKLRETREAYQQALQDAFDAGCTTQNEANDVVVNYDLSGYAKNALKQYVPQLTTTYNAGELHDDHPVRFTNEGLRIDHKPENAIEWYVKIPHHQDYHLWMPAQPNPDQRDWLEALHAGDAEMGESRLFERDGTWYLHVTATRDVEDGSEVSAEERSPIGVDIGEASLVTVCHRDDGGCPTAPELWADEGKTVRRLRKTYFTAKRRLQKRGSERIAESFGDDLWNQIDDVFHRVTREVVDYAESVENPVLVLEDLTYIRESMDYGEYMNRRLHGWGFAKLHAQIRYKAVERGIPVETVNPRNTSKKCHVCGEVGYRPRQATFKCTND
;
A
#
# COMPACT_ATOMS: atom_id res chain seq x y z
N LYS A 1 -13.04 -3.57 7.53
CA LYS A 1 -14.39 -3.97 7.06
C LYS A 1 -15.40 -3.74 8.16
N LEU A 2 -16.56 -3.12 7.86
CA LEU A 2 -17.68 -3.01 8.79
C LEU A 2 -18.50 -4.30 8.75
N VAL A 3 -18.86 -4.79 9.94
CA VAL A 3 -19.67 -6.01 10.05
C VAL A 3 -21.11 -5.67 9.70
N GLN A 4 -21.75 -6.52 8.94
CA GLN A 4 -23.08 -6.37 8.35
C GLN A 4 -24.05 -5.44 9.13
N PRO A 5 -24.20 -4.18 8.70
CA PRO A 5 -25.14 -3.28 9.34
C PRO A 5 -26.57 -3.78 9.15
N ASN A 6 -27.42 -3.62 10.16
CA ASN A 6 -28.86 -3.87 10.02
C ASN A 6 -29.49 -2.90 8.99
N ALA A 7 -30.74 -3.16 8.59
CA ALA A 7 -31.42 -2.36 7.56
C ALA A 7 -31.41 -0.84 7.88
N HIS A 8 -31.68 -0.47 9.14
CA HIS A 8 -31.68 0.93 9.58
C HIS A 8 -30.30 1.58 9.43
N LYS A 9 -29.23 0.92 9.91
CA LYS A 9 -27.85 1.45 9.79
C LYS A 9 -27.41 1.54 8.34
N ARG A 10 -27.74 0.55 7.49
CA ARG A 10 -27.46 0.60 6.05
C ARG A 10 -28.14 1.80 5.38
N GLN A 11 -29.39 2.05 5.73
CA GLN A 11 -30.11 3.20 5.21
C GLN A 11 -29.40 4.51 5.61
N LYS A 12 -29.02 4.66 6.89
CA LYS A 12 -28.32 5.85 7.38
C LYS A 12 -26.94 6.05 6.73
N LEU A 13 -26.19 4.98 6.48
CA LEU A 13 -24.93 5.06 5.75
C LEU A 13 -25.15 5.52 4.30
N ARG A 14 -26.21 5.04 3.63
CA ARG A 14 -26.57 5.47 2.28
C ARG A 14 -27.02 6.92 2.24
N GLU A 15 -27.87 7.36 3.16
CA GLU A 15 -28.29 8.75 3.30
C GLU A 15 -27.08 9.68 3.46
N THR A 16 -26.10 9.30 4.30
CA THR A 16 -24.84 10.06 4.45
C THR A 16 -24.05 10.12 3.14
N ARG A 17 -23.92 8.99 2.42
CA ARG A 17 -23.20 8.94 1.16
C ARG A 17 -23.87 9.81 0.08
N GLU A 18 -25.19 9.66 -0.07
CA GLU A 18 -25.95 10.41 -1.07
C GLU A 18 -25.88 11.92 -0.80
N ALA A 19 -26.06 12.36 0.44
CA ALA A 19 -25.93 13.75 0.82
C ALA A 19 -24.50 14.28 0.59
N TYR A 20 -23.48 13.46 0.88
CA TYR A 20 -22.09 13.83 0.67
C TYR A 20 -21.75 13.97 -0.82
N GLN A 21 -22.16 13.00 -1.65
CA GLN A 21 -21.92 13.01 -3.09
C GLN A 21 -22.64 14.17 -3.77
N GLN A 22 -23.88 14.47 -3.37
CA GLN A 22 -24.60 15.61 -3.89
C GLN A 22 -23.94 16.94 -3.49
N ALA A 23 -23.55 17.09 -2.23
CA ALA A 23 -22.84 18.30 -1.77
C ALA A 23 -21.51 18.51 -2.48
N LEU A 24 -20.78 17.41 -2.75
CA LEU A 24 -19.53 17.43 -3.49
C LEU A 24 -19.75 17.85 -4.93
N GLN A 25 -20.76 17.26 -5.61
CA GLN A 25 -21.08 17.57 -7.00
C GLN A 25 -21.51 19.03 -7.16
N ASP A 26 -22.42 19.49 -6.30
CA ASP A 26 -22.92 20.88 -6.38
C ASP A 26 -21.81 21.91 -6.11
N ALA A 27 -20.91 21.63 -5.18
CA ALA A 27 -19.77 22.52 -4.92
C ALA A 27 -18.73 22.49 -6.05
N PHE A 28 -18.53 21.34 -6.69
CA PHE A 28 -17.67 21.19 -7.86
C PHE A 28 -18.24 21.92 -9.07
N ASP A 29 -19.54 21.73 -9.35
CA ASP A 29 -20.23 22.40 -10.47
C ASP A 29 -20.33 23.92 -10.29
N ALA A 30 -20.38 24.38 -9.03
CA ALA A 30 -20.28 25.81 -8.71
C ALA A 30 -18.86 26.38 -8.92
N GLY A 31 -17.87 25.53 -9.24
CA GLY A 31 -16.50 25.95 -9.50
C GLY A 31 -15.76 26.44 -8.25
N CYS A 32 -16.08 25.91 -7.07
CA CYS A 32 -15.48 26.34 -5.81
C CYS A 32 -13.98 26.00 -5.78
N THR A 33 -13.12 27.03 -5.77
CA THR A 33 -11.66 26.92 -5.74
C THR A 33 -11.05 27.20 -4.37
N THR A 34 -11.88 27.69 -3.43
CA THR A 34 -11.49 27.99 -2.06
C THR A 34 -12.39 27.28 -1.04
N GLN A 35 -11.87 27.10 0.19
CA GLN A 35 -12.65 26.50 1.27
C GLN A 35 -13.89 27.33 1.66
N ASN A 36 -13.83 28.64 1.54
CA ASN A 36 -14.95 29.52 1.86
C ASN A 36 -16.08 29.37 0.84
N GLU A 37 -15.76 29.36 -0.45
CA GLU A 37 -16.74 29.11 -1.52
C GLU A 37 -17.40 27.72 -1.35
N ALA A 38 -16.60 26.68 -1.09
CA ALA A 38 -17.11 25.34 -0.83
C ALA A 38 -18.00 25.31 0.42
N ASN A 39 -17.68 26.08 1.48
CA ASN A 39 -18.48 26.16 2.68
C ASN A 39 -19.90 26.70 2.42
N ASP A 40 -20.03 27.73 1.56
CA ASP A 40 -21.32 28.37 1.28
C ASP A 40 -22.30 27.39 0.60
N VAL A 41 -21.79 26.41 -0.12
CA VAL A 41 -22.59 25.33 -0.71
C VAL A 41 -22.85 24.21 0.32
N VAL A 42 -21.79 23.69 0.93
CA VAL A 42 -21.82 22.48 1.77
C VAL A 42 -22.59 22.67 3.07
N VAL A 43 -22.68 23.90 3.60
CA VAL A 43 -23.41 24.20 4.84
C VAL A 43 -24.89 23.82 4.76
N ASN A 44 -25.48 23.81 3.58
CA ASN A 44 -26.91 23.55 3.35
C ASN A 44 -27.28 22.05 3.40
N TYR A 45 -26.30 21.16 3.44
CA TYR A 45 -26.54 19.71 3.45
C TYR A 45 -26.63 19.15 4.86
N ASP A 46 -27.45 18.11 5.05
CA ASP A 46 -27.56 17.40 6.32
C ASP A 46 -26.43 16.39 6.49
N LEU A 47 -25.27 16.91 6.82
CA LEU A 47 -24.02 16.18 7.06
C LEU A 47 -23.44 16.60 8.42
N SER A 48 -22.66 15.69 9.01
CA SER A 48 -21.88 16.03 10.19
C SER A 48 -20.88 17.16 9.90
N GLY A 49 -20.53 17.95 10.90
CA GLY A 49 -19.48 18.98 10.79
C GLY A 49 -18.15 18.44 10.27
N TYR A 50 -17.82 17.21 10.65
CA TYR A 50 -16.59 16.53 10.23
C TYR A 50 -16.58 16.19 8.74
N ALA A 51 -17.72 15.74 8.19
CA ALA A 51 -17.87 15.50 6.76
C ALA A 51 -17.88 16.81 5.96
N LYS A 52 -18.56 17.84 6.47
CA LYS A 52 -18.56 19.19 5.88
C LYS A 52 -17.15 19.78 5.85
N ASN A 53 -16.38 19.66 6.91
CA ASN A 53 -15.01 20.14 6.97
C ASN A 53 -14.09 19.40 6.00
N ALA A 54 -14.26 18.07 5.87
CA ALA A 54 -13.50 17.32 4.87
C ALA A 54 -13.86 17.73 3.43
N LEU A 55 -15.14 17.98 3.12
CA LEU A 55 -15.58 18.48 1.81
C LEU A 55 -14.96 19.84 1.47
N LYS A 56 -14.99 20.78 2.43
CA LYS A 56 -14.40 22.13 2.22
C LYS A 56 -12.92 22.07 1.86
N GLN A 57 -12.18 21.09 2.37
CA GLN A 57 -10.77 20.90 2.06
C GLN A 57 -10.56 20.15 0.73
N TYR A 58 -11.48 19.25 0.39
CA TYR A 58 -11.35 18.38 -0.77
C TYR A 58 -11.83 19.00 -2.08
N VAL A 59 -12.96 19.71 -2.09
CA VAL A 59 -13.55 20.30 -3.29
C VAL A 59 -12.59 21.21 -4.06
N PRO A 60 -11.86 22.16 -3.44
CA PRO A 60 -10.93 23.01 -4.15
C PRO A 60 -9.82 22.24 -4.89
N GLN A 61 -9.38 21.10 -4.33
CA GLN A 61 -8.38 20.25 -4.97
C GLN A 61 -8.95 19.58 -6.23
N LEU A 62 -10.20 19.12 -6.17
CA LEU A 62 -10.88 18.53 -7.32
C LEU A 62 -11.12 19.55 -8.42
N THR A 63 -11.65 20.71 -8.08
CA THR A 63 -11.97 21.78 -9.04
C THR A 63 -10.73 22.30 -9.77
N THR A 64 -9.55 22.24 -9.13
CA THR A 64 -8.28 22.61 -9.77
C THR A 64 -7.68 21.48 -10.61
N THR A 65 -8.10 20.23 -10.39
CA THR A 65 -7.49 19.04 -11.03
C THR A 65 -8.33 18.54 -12.21
N TYR A 66 -9.65 18.59 -12.09
CA TYR A 66 -10.58 18.02 -13.06
C TYR A 66 -11.40 19.10 -13.77
N ASN A 67 -11.72 18.86 -15.04
CA ASN A 67 -12.65 19.71 -15.78
C ASN A 67 -14.11 19.35 -15.46
N ALA A 68 -15.02 20.24 -15.77
CA ALA A 68 -16.46 20.00 -15.65
C ALA A 68 -16.86 18.73 -16.44
N GLY A 69 -17.58 17.82 -15.78
CA GLY A 69 -18.01 16.54 -16.36
C GLY A 69 -17.01 15.38 -16.25
N GLU A 70 -15.81 15.59 -15.69
CA GLU A 70 -14.81 14.54 -15.45
C GLU A 70 -14.89 13.94 -14.04
N LEU A 71 -15.73 14.49 -13.15
CA LEU A 71 -15.89 13.99 -11.80
C LEU A 71 -16.63 12.64 -11.82
N HIS A 72 -16.06 11.64 -11.18
CA HIS A 72 -16.70 10.33 -11.03
C HIS A 72 -17.77 10.36 -9.94
N ASP A 73 -18.86 9.60 -10.11
CA ASP A 73 -20.00 9.58 -9.18
C ASP A 73 -19.72 8.85 -7.85
N ASP A 74 -18.60 8.15 -7.72
CA ASP A 74 -18.33 7.24 -6.58
C ASP A 74 -17.18 7.74 -5.69
N HIS A 75 -17.32 8.95 -5.17
CA HIS A 75 -16.38 9.45 -4.16
C HIS A 75 -16.73 8.92 -2.76
N PRO A 76 -15.73 8.44 -1.99
CA PRO A 76 -15.96 8.02 -0.61
C PRO A 76 -16.34 9.21 0.28
N VAL A 77 -17.19 8.96 1.26
CA VAL A 77 -17.47 9.96 2.32
C VAL A 77 -16.21 10.13 3.15
N ARG A 78 -15.70 11.36 3.25
CA ARG A 78 -14.51 11.70 4.01
C ARG A 78 -14.90 12.35 5.33
N PHE A 79 -14.14 12.07 6.36
CA PHE A 79 -14.25 12.70 7.69
C PHE A 79 -12.88 13.22 8.11
N THR A 80 -12.85 14.38 8.72
CA THR A 80 -11.64 14.89 9.39
C THR A 80 -11.22 13.97 10.55
N ASN A 81 -9.98 14.10 11.01
CA ASN A 81 -9.37 13.27 12.05
C ASN A 81 -10.21 13.13 13.34
N GLU A 82 -10.94 14.15 13.75
CA GLU A 82 -11.77 14.15 14.96
C GLU A 82 -13.16 13.50 14.74
N GLY A 83 -13.51 13.17 13.48
CA GLY A 83 -14.84 12.71 13.09
C GLY A 83 -15.20 11.31 13.57
N LEU A 84 -14.20 10.46 13.77
CA LEU A 84 -14.39 9.08 14.13
C LEU A 84 -13.88 8.78 15.53
N ARG A 85 -14.46 7.74 16.16
CA ARG A 85 -13.92 7.17 17.39
C ARG A 85 -13.87 5.67 17.25
N ILE A 86 -12.77 5.09 17.70
CA ILE A 86 -12.57 3.64 17.79
C ILE A 86 -12.78 3.24 19.24
N ASP A 87 -13.51 2.17 19.47
CA ASP A 87 -13.80 1.63 20.80
C ASP A 87 -13.52 0.12 20.80
N HIS A 88 -12.87 -0.35 21.86
CA HIS A 88 -12.54 -1.75 22.07
C HIS A 88 -13.37 -2.32 23.20
N LYS A 89 -14.09 -3.42 22.92
CA LYS A 89 -14.99 -4.12 23.84
C LYS A 89 -14.66 -5.61 23.85
N PRO A 90 -13.63 -6.01 24.58
CA PRO A 90 -13.11 -7.39 24.57
C PRO A 90 -14.13 -8.41 25.08
N GLU A 91 -15.15 -7.97 25.82
CA GLU A 91 -16.25 -8.81 26.31
C GLU A 91 -17.26 -9.22 25.23
N ASN A 92 -17.24 -8.58 24.07
CA ASN A 92 -18.17 -8.84 22.98
C ASN A 92 -17.60 -9.86 21.98
N ALA A 93 -18.48 -10.59 21.28
CA ALA A 93 -18.06 -11.49 20.19
C ALA A 93 -17.35 -10.76 19.03
N ILE A 94 -17.64 -9.47 18.85
CA ILE A 94 -16.90 -8.55 17.98
C ILE A 94 -16.36 -7.46 18.91
N GLU A 95 -15.04 -7.41 19.02
CA GLU A 95 -14.36 -6.57 20.00
C GLU A 95 -14.26 -5.10 19.56
N TRP A 96 -14.16 -4.84 18.25
CA TRP A 96 -13.89 -3.52 17.71
C TRP A 96 -15.15 -2.84 17.21
N TYR A 97 -15.33 -1.59 17.60
CA TYR A 97 -16.43 -0.74 17.18
C TYR A 97 -15.91 0.60 16.68
N VAL A 98 -16.61 1.15 15.68
CA VAL A 98 -16.35 2.49 15.17
C VAL A 98 -17.59 3.34 15.32
N LYS A 99 -17.44 4.52 15.86
CA LYS A 99 -18.47 5.54 15.95
C LYS A 99 -18.36 6.45 14.74
N ILE A 100 -19.29 6.32 13.78
CA ILE A 100 -19.30 7.06 12.52
C ILE A 100 -20.31 8.21 12.63
N PRO A 101 -19.92 9.48 12.39
CA PRO A 101 -20.86 10.59 12.39
C PRO A 101 -21.76 10.52 11.15
N HIS A 102 -23.08 10.62 11.38
CA HIS A 102 -24.08 10.59 10.30
C HIS A 102 -24.52 12.01 9.94
N HIS A 103 -25.17 12.72 10.85
CA HIS A 103 -25.51 14.13 10.72
C HIS A 103 -25.16 14.87 12.03
N GLN A 104 -25.51 16.13 12.16
CA GLN A 104 -25.21 16.88 13.38
C GLN A 104 -25.79 16.13 14.60
N ASP A 105 -24.92 15.87 15.58
CA ASP A 105 -25.25 15.21 16.87
C ASP A 105 -25.70 13.75 16.78
N TYR A 106 -25.72 13.13 15.61
CA TYR A 106 -26.08 11.72 15.45
C TYR A 106 -24.93 10.86 14.93
N HIS A 107 -24.67 9.76 15.62
CA HIS A 107 -23.58 8.84 15.32
C HIS A 107 -24.07 7.40 15.22
N LEU A 108 -23.47 6.67 14.30
CA LEU A 108 -23.72 5.23 14.13
C LEU A 108 -22.58 4.44 14.77
N TRP A 109 -22.92 3.59 15.71
CA TRP A 109 -22.00 2.59 16.24
C TRP A 109 -21.98 1.37 15.33
N MET A 110 -20.83 1.08 14.72
CA MET A 110 -20.65 0.00 13.77
C MET A 110 -19.61 -0.97 14.29
N PRO A 111 -19.94 -2.29 14.41
CA PRO A 111 -18.90 -3.29 14.64
C PRO A 111 -17.98 -3.38 13.43
N ALA A 112 -16.69 -3.52 13.69
CA ALA A 112 -15.64 -3.61 12.68
C ALA A 112 -14.87 -4.92 12.82
N GLN A 113 -14.44 -5.47 11.71
CA GLN A 113 -13.64 -6.69 11.67
C GLN A 113 -12.28 -6.36 11.01
N PRO A 114 -11.29 -6.00 11.83
CA PRO A 114 -9.91 -5.82 11.36
C PRO A 114 -9.27 -7.16 11.02
N ASN A 115 -8.28 -7.14 10.14
CA ASN A 115 -7.34 -8.25 10.01
C ASN A 115 -6.26 -8.16 11.13
N PRO A 116 -5.39 -9.15 11.28
CA PRO A 116 -4.35 -9.14 12.32
C PRO A 116 -3.49 -7.87 12.31
N ASP A 117 -3.03 -7.42 11.13
CA ASP A 117 -2.18 -6.23 10.99
C ASP A 117 -2.89 -4.94 11.37
N GLN A 118 -4.19 -4.87 11.09
CA GLN A 118 -5.01 -3.71 11.45
C GLN A 118 -5.33 -3.66 12.94
N ARG A 119 -5.22 -4.78 13.66
CA ARG A 119 -5.46 -4.82 15.11
C ARG A 119 -4.42 -3.98 15.85
N ASP A 120 -3.13 -4.17 15.56
CA ASP A 120 -2.06 -3.42 16.17
C ASP A 120 -2.26 -1.90 16.03
N TRP A 121 -2.67 -1.47 14.83
CA TRP A 121 -2.98 -0.07 14.57
C TRP A 121 -4.22 0.43 15.31
N LEU A 122 -5.26 -0.40 15.44
CA LEU A 122 -6.47 -0.05 16.21
C LEU A 122 -6.18 0.01 17.71
N GLU A 123 -5.33 -0.87 18.21
CA GLU A 123 -4.85 -0.86 19.59
C GLU A 123 -4.06 0.42 19.88
N ALA A 124 -3.11 0.77 19.00
CA ALA A 124 -2.34 2.01 19.12
C ALA A 124 -3.23 3.26 19.09
N LEU A 125 -4.22 3.31 18.17
CA LEU A 125 -5.19 4.41 18.12
C LEU A 125 -6.07 4.48 19.36
N HIS A 126 -6.47 3.33 19.91
CA HIS A 126 -7.30 3.26 21.12
C HIS A 126 -6.51 3.66 22.37
N ALA A 127 -5.25 3.26 22.46
CA ALA A 127 -4.32 3.63 23.54
C ALA A 127 -3.87 5.09 23.49
N GLY A 128 -3.95 5.73 22.32
CA GLY A 128 -3.43 7.08 22.10
C GLY A 128 -1.95 7.12 21.67
N ASP A 129 -1.39 5.96 21.31
CA ASP A 129 -0.01 5.81 20.82
C ASP A 129 0.08 6.09 19.30
N ALA A 130 -1.05 6.29 18.65
CA ALA A 130 -1.15 6.70 17.25
C ALA A 130 -2.18 7.82 17.10
N GLU A 131 -1.95 8.70 16.12
CA GLU A 131 -2.87 9.77 15.75
C GLU A 131 -3.74 9.37 14.57
N MET A 132 -5.03 9.69 14.64
CA MET A 132 -5.97 9.46 13.54
C MET A 132 -5.94 10.62 12.56
N GLY A 133 -5.77 10.32 11.29
CA GLY A 133 -5.91 11.27 10.19
C GLY A 133 -7.31 11.25 9.55
N GLU A 134 -7.40 11.77 8.31
CA GLU A 134 -8.62 11.69 7.50
C GLU A 134 -9.07 10.23 7.32
N SER A 135 -10.37 9.99 7.42
CA SER A 135 -10.95 8.67 7.21
C SER A 135 -11.97 8.68 6.08
N ARG A 136 -12.14 7.54 5.41
CA ARG A 136 -13.00 7.40 4.22
C ARG A 136 -13.95 6.22 4.37
N LEU A 137 -15.24 6.49 4.19
CA LEU A 137 -16.31 5.50 4.22
C LEU A 137 -16.85 5.25 2.81
N PHE A 138 -16.97 3.98 2.41
CA PHE A 138 -17.49 3.61 1.09
C PHE A 138 -18.14 2.22 1.13
N GLU A 139 -18.95 1.93 0.12
CA GLU A 139 -19.57 0.63 -0.11
C GLU A 139 -18.95 -0.03 -1.35
N ARG A 140 -18.55 -1.28 -1.23
CA ARG A 140 -18.09 -2.10 -2.35
C ARG A 140 -18.79 -3.45 -2.30
N ASP A 141 -19.46 -3.85 -3.37
CA ASP A 141 -20.20 -5.13 -3.49
C ASP A 141 -21.17 -5.37 -2.32
N GLY A 142 -21.91 -4.34 -1.93
CA GLY A 142 -22.89 -4.40 -0.83
C GLY A 142 -22.26 -4.47 0.58
N THR A 143 -20.95 -4.36 0.68
CA THR A 143 -20.20 -4.35 1.94
C THR A 143 -19.63 -2.96 2.20
N TRP A 144 -19.81 -2.47 3.43
CA TRP A 144 -19.27 -1.20 3.87
C TRP A 144 -17.86 -1.34 4.42
N TYR A 145 -17.00 -0.42 4.01
CA TYR A 145 -15.62 -0.31 4.46
C TYR A 145 -15.35 1.07 5.02
N LEU A 146 -14.49 1.10 6.01
CA LEU A 146 -13.91 2.34 6.53
C LEU A 146 -12.39 2.24 6.38
N HIS A 147 -11.81 3.15 5.62
CA HIS A 147 -10.37 3.38 5.61
C HIS A 147 -10.05 4.43 6.66
N VAL A 148 -9.18 4.07 7.57
CA VAL A 148 -8.67 4.96 8.61
C VAL A 148 -7.21 5.25 8.28
N THR A 149 -6.85 6.52 8.21
CA THR A 149 -5.45 6.93 8.18
C THR A 149 -4.98 7.05 9.62
N ALA A 150 -3.85 6.43 9.92
CA ALA A 150 -3.22 6.51 11.24
C ALA A 150 -1.73 6.81 11.08
N THR A 151 -1.19 7.58 12.01
CA THR A 151 0.23 7.91 12.08
C THR A 151 0.70 7.66 13.50
N ARG A 152 1.85 7.04 13.66
CA ARG A 152 2.54 6.89 14.94
C ARG A 152 4.01 7.21 14.77
N ASP A 153 4.62 7.71 15.83
CA ASP A 153 6.06 7.82 15.90
C ASP A 153 6.66 6.43 16.08
N VAL A 154 7.71 6.15 15.36
CA VAL A 154 8.48 4.91 15.48
C VAL A 154 9.89 5.30 15.92
N GLU A 155 10.41 4.61 16.91
CA GLU A 155 11.81 4.79 17.28
C GLU A 155 12.68 4.51 16.06
N ASP A 156 13.44 5.52 15.64
CA ASP A 156 14.33 5.38 14.50
C ASP A 156 15.56 4.58 14.95
N GLY A 157 15.70 3.35 14.44
CA GLY A 157 16.89 2.51 14.67
C GLY A 157 18.21 3.15 14.18
N SER A 158 18.17 4.42 13.75
CA SER A 158 19.35 5.19 13.33
C SER A 158 20.30 5.55 14.47
N GLU A 159 19.89 5.40 15.73
CA GLU A 159 20.76 5.65 16.90
C GLU A 159 21.93 4.67 17.02
N VAL A 160 21.81 3.49 16.39
CA VAL A 160 22.90 2.51 16.32
C VAL A 160 23.96 2.98 15.33
N SER A 161 25.23 2.98 15.72
CA SER A 161 26.33 3.37 14.83
C SER A 161 26.41 2.48 13.59
N ALA A 162 26.85 3.03 12.46
CA ALA A 162 26.94 2.25 11.20
C ALA A 162 27.84 1.01 11.33
N GLU A 163 28.80 1.03 12.26
CA GLU A 163 29.76 -0.06 12.51
C GLU A 163 29.13 -1.23 13.30
N GLU A 164 28.06 -0.94 14.07
CA GLU A 164 27.33 -1.94 14.87
C GLU A 164 26.13 -2.54 14.14
N ARG A 165 25.83 -2.05 12.93
CA ARG A 165 24.71 -2.53 12.13
C ARG A 165 25.04 -3.82 11.39
N SER A 166 24.06 -4.70 11.32
CA SER A 166 24.11 -5.95 10.57
C SER A 166 23.42 -5.76 9.21
N PRO A 167 24.16 -5.55 8.12
CA PRO A 167 23.56 -5.34 6.81
C PRO A 167 22.96 -6.64 6.24
N ILE A 168 21.70 -6.57 5.86
CA ILE A 168 20.93 -7.62 5.19
C ILE A 168 20.75 -7.23 3.74
N GLY A 169 21.44 -7.92 2.85
CA GLY A 169 21.28 -7.71 1.41
C GLY A 169 19.94 -8.27 0.92
N VAL A 170 19.19 -7.44 0.18
CA VAL A 170 17.90 -7.80 -0.41
C VAL A 170 17.98 -7.69 -1.92
N ASP A 171 17.90 -8.83 -2.62
CA ASP A 171 17.83 -8.90 -4.09
C ASP A 171 16.40 -9.20 -4.52
N ILE A 172 15.82 -8.34 -5.36
CA ILE A 172 14.49 -8.50 -5.92
C ILE A 172 14.62 -8.97 -7.37
N GLY A 173 14.15 -10.18 -7.64
CA GLY A 173 14.39 -10.83 -8.91
C GLY A 173 13.15 -11.48 -9.54
N GLU A 174 13.29 -11.97 -10.75
CA GLU A 174 12.23 -12.70 -11.45
C GLU A 174 12.26 -14.20 -11.13
N ALA A 175 13.42 -14.78 -10.88
CA ALA A 175 13.57 -16.20 -10.56
C ALA A 175 13.14 -16.51 -9.13
N SER A 176 13.67 -15.78 -8.18
CA SER A 176 13.16 -15.64 -6.82
C SER A 176 12.54 -14.26 -6.70
N LEU A 177 11.36 -14.14 -6.10
CA LEU A 177 10.70 -12.84 -5.96
C LEU A 177 11.54 -11.88 -5.11
N VAL A 178 12.04 -12.41 -4.00
CA VAL A 178 13.02 -11.77 -3.13
C VAL A 178 14.04 -12.83 -2.69
N THR A 179 15.24 -12.40 -2.43
CA THR A 179 16.30 -13.19 -1.80
C THR A 179 16.94 -12.32 -0.73
N VAL A 180 17.11 -12.83 0.48
CA VAL A 180 17.80 -12.12 1.56
C VAL A 180 18.99 -12.94 2.08
N CYS A 181 20.03 -12.22 2.50
CA CYS A 181 21.22 -12.82 3.11
C CYS A 181 21.90 -11.77 3.99
N HIS A 182 22.44 -12.20 5.14
CA HIS A 182 23.31 -11.36 5.98
C HIS A 182 24.63 -12.10 6.25
N ARG A 183 25.52 -11.48 7.00
CA ARG A 183 26.73 -12.13 7.49
C ARG A 183 26.53 -12.51 8.95
N ASP A 184 27.01 -13.70 9.32
CA ASP A 184 27.08 -14.14 10.71
C ASP A 184 28.17 -13.38 11.50
N ASP A 185 28.27 -13.65 12.78
CA ASP A 185 29.27 -13.03 13.68
C ASP A 185 30.71 -13.32 13.26
N GLY A 186 30.94 -14.37 12.49
CA GLY A 186 32.25 -14.70 11.89
C GLY A 186 32.51 -13.94 10.57
N GLY A 187 31.58 -13.13 10.12
CA GLY A 187 31.65 -12.39 8.86
C GLY A 187 31.39 -13.25 7.61
N CYS A 188 30.93 -14.51 7.80
CA CYS A 188 30.57 -15.39 6.70
C CYS A 188 29.12 -15.16 6.24
N PRO A 189 28.84 -15.22 4.92
CA PRO A 189 27.46 -15.16 4.44
C PRO A 189 26.64 -16.33 5.00
N THR A 190 25.46 -16.02 5.54
CA THR A 190 24.49 -17.05 5.93
C THR A 190 23.88 -17.73 4.71
N ALA A 191 23.18 -18.85 4.90
CA ALA A 191 22.39 -19.43 3.82
C ALA A 191 21.30 -18.42 3.39
N PRO A 192 21.17 -18.13 2.07
CA PRO A 192 20.18 -17.18 1.60
C PRO A 192 18.77 -17.74 1.77
N GLU A 193 17.84 -16.91 2.22
CA GLU A 193 16.41 -17.20 2.18
C GLU A 193 15.82 -16.75 0.85
N LEU A 194 14.97 -17.57 0.24
CA LEU A 194 14.54 -17.46 -1.14
C LEU A 194 13.02 -17.61 -1.29
N TRP A 195 12.34 -16.62 -1.81
CA TRP A 195 10.92 -16.72 -2.18
C TRP A 195 10.75 -17.08 -3.67
N ALA A 196 11.21 -18.28 -4.01
CA ALA A 196 11.22 -18.77 -5.41
C ALA A 196 9.85 -19.26 -5.89
N ASP A 197 9.03 -19.87 -5.03
CA ASP A 197 7.71 -20.37 -5.38
C ASP A 197 6.70 -19.23 -5.54
N GLU A 198 6.82 -18.19 -4.74
CA GLU A 198 6.12 -16.92 -4.89
C GLU A 198 6.48 -16.26 -6.23
N GLY A 199 7.74 -16.25 -6.60
CA GLY A 199 8.20 -15.79 -7.91
C GLY A 199 7.55 -16.57 -9.06
N LYS A 200 7.43 -17.91 -8.94
CA LYS A 200 6.71 -18.74 -9.94
C LYS A 200 5.22 -18.38 -10.00
N THR A 201 4.60 -18.17 -8.85
CA THR A 201 3.17 -17.80 -8.74
C THR A 201 2.91 -16.46 -9.41
N VAL A 202 3.68 -15.45 -9.09
CA VAL A 202 3.57 -14.10 -9.71
C VAL A 202 3.77 -14.16 -11.22
N ARG A 203 4.79 -14.90 -11.71
CA ARG A 203 5.00 -15.08 -13.16
C ARG A 203 3.81 -15.75 -13.85
N ARG A 204 3.21 -16.76 -13.23
CA ARG A 204 2.02 -17.45 -13.75
C ARG A 204 0.83 -16.52 -13.85
N LEU A 205 0.50 -15.78 -12.79
CA LEU A 205 -0.60 -14.82 -12.74
C LEU A 205 -0.44 -13.73 -13.80
N ARG A 206 0.74 -13.15 -13.91
CA ARG A 206 1.07 -12.15 -14.94
C ARG A 206 0.94 -12.70 -16.35
N LYS A 207 1.46 -13.90 -16.61
CA LYS A 207 1.31 -14.55 -17.93
C LYS A 207 -0.16 -14.74 -18.29
N THR A 208 -0.98 -15.15 -17.34
CA THR A 208 -2.44 -15.30 -17.52
C THR A 208 -3.07 -13.94 -17.85
N TYR A 209 -2.77 -12.91 -17.07
CA TYR A 209 -3.28 -11.55 -17.30
C TYR A 209 -2.94 -11.04 -18.70
N PHE A 210 -1.66 -11.01 -19.07
CA PHE A 210 -1.24 -10.46 -20.37
C PHE A 210 -1.74 -11.29 -21.56
N THR A 211 -1.88 -12.60 -21.40
CA THR A 211 -2.44 -13.46 -22.44
C THR A 211 -3.92 -13.19 -22.67
N ALA A 212 -4.70 -13.08 -21.61
CA ALA A 212 -6.13 -12.79 -21.68
C ALA A 212 -6.37 -11.36 -22.19
N LYS A 213 -5.67 -10.36 -21.66
CA LYS A 213 -5.77 -8.95 -22.09
C LYS A 213 -5.50 -8.81 -23.60
N ARG A 214 -4.45 -9.45 -24.11
CA ARG A 214 -4.14 -9.46 -25.56
C ARG A 214 -5.27 -10.09 -26.39
N ARG A 215 -5.90 -11.19 -25.91
CA ARG A 215 -7.02 -11.84 -26.62
C ARG A 215 -8.26 -10.95 -26.64
N LEU A 216 -8.56 -10.25 -25.54
CA LEU A 216 -9.68 -9.31 -25.45
C LEU A 216 -9.47 -8.11 -26.37
N GLN A 217 -8.28 -7.51 -26.37
CA GLN A 217 -7.93 -6.40 -27.27
C GLN A 217 -8.07 -6.81 -28.76
N LYS A 218 -7.58 -8.00 -29.15
CA LYS A 218 -7.73 -8.50 -30.52
C LYS A 218 -9.19 -8.72 -30.95
N ARG A 219 -10.11 -8.89 -29.99
CA ARG A 219 -11.56 -9.03 -30.24
C ARG A 219 -12.31 -7.70 -30.18
N GLY A 220 -11.64 -6.58 -29.97
CA GLY A 220 -12.27 -5.26 -29.83
C GLY A 220 -13.08 -5.10 -28.54
N SER A 221 -12.84 -5.93 -27.52
CA SER A 221 -13.54 -5.90 -26.24
C SER A 221 -12.80 -5.03 -25.23
N GLU A 222 -12.60 -3.74 -25.54
CA GLU A 222 -11.78 -2.82 -24.74
C GLU A 222 -12.33 -2.63 -23.33
N ARG A 223 -13.64 -2.40 -23.16
CA ARG A 223 -14.27 -2.24 -21.83
C ARG A 223 -14.03 -3.44 -20.90
N ILE A 224 -14.11 -4.68 -21.48
CA ILE A 224 -13.82 -5.90 -20.72
C ILE A 224 -12.32 -6.01 -20.43
N ALA A 225 -11.47 -5.55 -21.36
CA ALA A 225 -10.03 -5.56 -21.17
C ALA A 225 -9.54 -4.57 -20.09
N GLU A 226 -10.26 -3.48 -19.86
CA GLU A 226 -9.99 -2.49 -18.80
C GLU A 226 -10.35 -3.03 -17.41
N SER A 227 -11.53 -3.63 -17.27
CA SER A 227 -11.97 -4.22 -16.00
C SER A 227 -11.38 -5.61 -15.72
N PHE A 228 -10.80 -6.25 -16.76
CA PHE A 228 -10.22 -7.58 -16.62
C PHE A 228 -8.87 -7.52 -15.91
N GLY A 229 -8.77 -8.20 -14.82
CA GLY A 229 -7.48 -8.45 -14.19
C GLY A 229 -7.32 -7.88 -12.80
N ASP A 230 -8.27 -7.11 -12.28
CA ASP A 230 -8.22 -6.60 -10.91
C ASP A 230 -8.03 -7.74 -9.91
N ASP A 231 -8.75 -8.85 -10.07
CA ASP A 231 -8.59 -10.03 -9.21
C ASP A 231 -7.21 -10.66 -9.31
N LEU A 232 -6.61 -10.69 -10.51
CA LEU A 232 -5.26 -11.24 -10.70
C LEU A 232 -4.20 -10.31 -10.11
N TRP A 233 -4.39 -9.00 -10.24
CA TRP A 233 -3.50 -8.03 -9.61
C TRP A 233 -3.65 -8.01 -8.09
N ASN A 234 -4.85 -8.15 -7.56
CA ASN A 234 -5.09 -8.29 -6.12
C ASN A 234 -4.38 -9.54 -5.56
N GLN A 235 -4.41 -10.67 -6.29
CA GLN A 235 -3.67 -11.87 -5.90
C GLN A 235 -2.14 -11.66 -5.93
N ILE A 236 -1.61 -10.93 -6.93
CA ILE A 236 -0.19 -10.58 -6.99
C ILE A 236 0.18 -9.68 -5.81
N ASP A 237 -0.65 -8.70 -5.49
CA ASP A 237 -0.47 -7.78 -4.38
C ASP A 237 -0.48 -8.51 -3.03
N ASP A 238 -1.36 -9.47 -2.85
CA ASP A 238 -1.40 -10.31 -1.65
C ASP A 238 -0.08 -11.09 -1.48
N VAL A 239 0.43 -11.68 -2.56
CA VAL A 239 1.75 -12.34 -2.54
C VAL A 239 2.86 -11.34 -2.17
N PHE A 240 2.85 -10.14 -2.73
CA PHE A 240 3.83 -9.11 -2.41
C PHE A 240 3.77 -8.70 -0.94
N HIS A 241 2.57 -8.46 -0.43
CA HIS A 241 2.37 -8.09 0.97
C HIS A 241 2.85 -9.16 1.94
N ARG A 242 2.61 -10.44 1.64
CA ARG A 242 3.08 -11.56 2.44
C ARG A 242 4.60 -11.66 2.42
N VAL A 243 5.21 -11.71 1.23
CA VAL A 243 6.67 -11.83 1.09
C VAL A 243 7.40 -10.65 1.74
N THR A 244 6.93 -9.42 1.50
CA THR A 244 7.59 -8.25 2.09
C THR A 244 7.46 -8.18 3.61
N ARG A 245 6.42 -8.80 4.20
CA ARG A 245 6.34 -9.00 5.63
C ARG A 245 7.38 -10.01 6.11
N GLU A 246 7.42 -11.19 5.50
CA GLU A 246 8.38 -12.23 5.84
C GLU A 246 9.83 -11.74 5.74
N VAL A 247 10.13 -10.86 4.76
CA VAL A 247 11.43 -10.17 4.66
C VAL A 247 11.73 -9.28 5.87
N VAL A 248 10.75 -8.54 6.33
CA VAL A 248 10.92 -7.67 7.51
C VAL A 248 10.98 -8.48 8.80
N ASP A 249 10.16 -9.53 8.93
CA ASP A 249 10.21 -10.47 10.06
C ASP A 249 11.59 -11.17 10.13
N TYR A 250 12.17 -11.53 8.97
CA TYR A 250 13.55 -12.02 8.91
C TYR A 250 14.54 -10.96 9.43
N ALA A 251 14.38 -9.71 9.01
CA ALA A 251 15.27 -8.65 9.47
C ALA A 251 15.18 -8.42 11.00
N GLU A 252 13.99 -8.49 11.59
CA GLU A 252 13.80 -8.40 13.05
C GLU A 252 14.51 -9.52 13.82
N SER A 253 14.76 -10.66 13.19
CA SER A 253 15.49 -11.76 13.81
C SER A 253 17.01 -11.55 13.90
N VAL A 254 17.52 -10.51 13.22
CA VAL A 254 18.95 -10.16 13.19
C VAL A 254 19.20 -9.01 14.14
N GLU A 255 20.29 -9.05 14.90
CA GLU A 255 20.65 -7.98 15.83
C GLU A 255 21.08 -6.72 15.05
N ASN A 256 20.57 -5.55 15.45
CA ASN A 256 20.83 -4.25 14.82
C ASN A 256 20.71 -4.26 13.26
N PRO A 257 19.59 -4.72 12.70
CA PRO A 257 19.48 -4.92 11.27
C PRO A 257 19.46 -3.62 10.48
N VAL A 258 20.00 -3.65 9.27
CA VAL A 258 19.76 -2.64 8.23
C VAL A 258 19.49 -3.35 6.91
N LEU A 259 18.35 -3.07 6.29
CA LEU A 259 18.02 -3.62 4.97
C LEU A 259 18.74 -2.84 3.89
N VAL A 260 19.46 -3.54 3.02
CA VAL A 260 20.23 -2.94 1.92
C VAL A 260 19.62 -3.41 0.59
N LEU A 261 19.01 -2.47 -0.13
CA LEU A 261 18.36 -2.71 -1.42
C LEU A 261 19.18 -2.07 -2.57
N GLU A 262 19.00 -2.57 -3.78
CA GLU A 262 19.52 -1.89 -4.96
C GLU A 262 18.76 -0.59 -5.26
N ASP A 263 19.47 0.47 -5.66
CA ASP A 263 18.84 1.69 -6.16
C ASP A 263 18.24 1.47 -7.54
N LEU A 264 16.93 1.43 -7.62
CA LEU A 264 16.18 1.20 -8.85
C LEU A 264 15.80 2.50 -9.59
N THR A 265 16.25 3.66 -9.15
CA THR A 265 15.87 4.97 -9.70
C THR A 265 16.13 5.07 -11.19
N TYR A 266 17.25 4.52 -11.67
CA TYR A 266 17.68 4.58 -13.07
C TYR A 266 17.38 3.32 -13.89
N ILE A 267 16.78 2.28 -13.30
CA ILE A 267 16.52 1.03 -14.05
C ILE A 267 15.56 1.28 -15.22
N ARG A 268 14.61 2.20 -15.08
CA ARG A 268 13.68 2.54 -16.18
C ARG A 268 14.35 3.25 -17.35
N GLU A 269 15.37 4.05 -17.10
CA GLU A 269 16.07 4.84 -18.09
C GLU A 269 17.13 4.03 -18.85
N SER A 270 17.69 3.01 -18.18
CA SER A 270 18.76 2.17 -18.74
C SER A 270 18.27 0.89 -19.44
N MET A 271 16.97 0.64 -19.47
CA MET A 271 16.37 -0.56 -20.05
C MET A 271 16.06 -0.40 -21.55
N ASP A 272 17.08 -0.51 -22.40
CA ASP A 272 16.91 -0.68 -23.84
C ASP A 272 17.16 -2.14 -24.27
N TYR A 273 16.34 -3.05 -23.78
CA TYR A 273 16.41 -4.49 -24.07
C TYR A 273 15.42 -4.95 -25.16
N GLY A 274 14.84 -4.01 -25.92
CA GLY A 274 13.83 -4.28 -26.92
C GLY A 274 12.41 -4.41 -26.35
N GLU A 275 11.40 -4.23 -27.21
CA GLU A 275 9.98 -4.07 -26.84
C GLU A 275 9.41 -5.23 -25.98
N TYR A 276 9.87 -6.46 -26.19
CA TYR A 276 9.43 -7.62 -25.42
C TYR A 276 9.94 -7.60 -23.98
N MET A 277 11.23 -7.32 -23.80
CA MET A 277 11.85 -7.27 -22.48
C MET A 277 11.41 -6.03 -21.72
N ASN A 278 11.28 -4.88 -22.38
CA ASN A 278 10.81 -3.66 -21.77
C ASN A 278 9.37 -3.84 -21.23
N ARG A 279 8.45 -4.45 -22.00
CA ARG A 279 7.10 -4.81 -21.50
C ARG A 279 7.14 -5.78 -20.31
N ARG A 280 8.07 -6.72 -20.33
CA ARG A 280 8.24 -7.70 -19.25
C ARG A 280 8.74 -7.04 -17.98
N LEU A 281 9.69 -6.11 -18.07
CA LEU A 281 10.29 -5.41 -16.95
C LEU A 281 9.41 -4.24 -16.43
N HIS A 282 8.81 -3.46 -17.30
CA HIS A 282 7.87 -2.38 -16.91
C HIS A 282 6.63 -2.88 -16.17
N GLY A 283 6.16 -4.09 -16.46
CA GLY A 283 5.07 -4.71 -15.72
C GLY A 283 5.51 -5.45 -14.46
N TRP A 284 6.80 -5.45 -14.10
CA TRP A 284 7.29 -6.11 -12.90
C TRP A 284 7.12 -5.20 -11.68
N GLY A 285 6.65 -5.77 -10.58
CA GLY A 285 6.36 -5.02 -9.37
C GLY A 285 7.58 -4.61 -8.53
N PHE A 286 8.77 -4.45 -9.12
CA PHE A 286 9.99 -4.08 -8.39
C PHE A 286 9.79 -2.84 -7.53
N ALA A 287 9.28 -1.76 -8.11
CA ALA A 287 9.05 -0.52 -7.38
C ALA A 287 8.03 -0.69 -6.24
N LYS A 288 7.02 -1.56 -6.45
CA LYS A 288 6.01 -1.85 -5.44
C LYS A 288 6.58 -2.68 -4.29
N LEU A 289 7.36 -3.74 -4.60
CA LEU A 289 8.08 -4.52 -3.60
C LEU A 289 9.05 -3.66 -2.79
N HIS A 290 9.83 -2.82 -3.47
CA HIS A 290 10.71 -1.85 -2.83
C HIS A 290 9.97 -0.93 -1.85
N ALA A 291 8.86 -0.32 -2.31
CA ALA A 291 8.05 0.56 -1.49
C ALA A 291 7.45 -0.19 -0.29
N GLN A 292 6.97 -1.42 -0.50
CA GLN A 292 6.39 -2.24 0.57
C GLN A 292 7.43 -2.68 1.61
N ILE A 293 8.63 -3.08 1.20
CA ILE A 293 9.72 -3.40 2.13
C ILE A 293 10.09 -2.16 2.94
N ARG A 294 10.24 -0.99 2.27
CA ARG A 294 10.62 0.25 2.95
C ARG A 294 9.63 0.66 4.04
N TYR A 295 8.34 0.79 3.71
CA TYR A 295 7.40 1.27 4.71
C TYR A 295 7.21 0.28 5.85
N LYS A 296 7.24 -1.04 5.58
CA LYS A 296 7.14 -2.06 6.62
C LYS A 296 8.38 -2.11 7.52
N ALA A 297 9.57 -1.91 6.95
CA ALA A 297 10.80 -1.79 7.72
C ALA A 297 10.75 -0.56 8.63
N VAL A 298 10.30 0.59 8.11
CA VAL A 298 10.12 1.82 8.91
C VAL A 298 9.11 1.59 10.04
N GLU A 299 8.00 0.89 9.80
CA GLU A 299 7.02 0.53 10.84
C GLU A 299 7.63 -0.25 12.02
N ARG A 300 8.76 -0.95 11.78
CA ARG A 300 9.49 -1.74 12.78
C ARG A 300 10.79 -1.08 13.27
N GLY A 301 11.02 0.19 12.90
CA GLY A 301 12.24 0.91 13.26
C GLY A 301 13.51 0.39 12.57
N ILE A 302 13.38 -0.41 11.48
CA ILE A 302 14.50 -0.98 10.75
C ILE A 302 14.94 0.00 9.66
N PRO A 303 16.20 0.51 9.69
CA PRO A 303 16.73 1.38 8.66
C PRO A 303 16.81 0.68 7.29
N VAL A 304 16.60 1.45 6.22
CA VAL A 304 16.71 0.95 4.84
C VAL A 304 17.67 1.81 4.06
N GLU A 305 18.75 1.21 3.61
CA GLU A 305 19.76 1.82 2.77
C GLU A 305 19.66 1.35 1.33
N THR A 306 20.24 2.10 0.40
CA THR A 306 20.32 1.71 -1.02
C THR A 306 21.73 1.74 -1.52
N VAL A 307 22.05 0.76 -2.38
CA VAL A 307 23.36 0.64 -3.03
C VAL A 307 23.22 0.77 -4.54
N ASN A 308 24.27 1.26 -5.19
CA ASN A 308 24.32 1.36 -6.64
C ASN A 308 24.28 -0.06 -7.25
N PRO A 309 23.32 -0.37 -8.15
CA PRO A 309 23.15 -1.69 -8.74
C PRO A 309 24.26 -2.10 -9.71
N ARG A 310 25.19 -1.19 -10.03
CA ARG A 310 26.25 -1.45 -11.00
C ARG A 310 27.18 -2.56 -10.51
N ASN A 311 27.22 -3.66 -11.24
CA ASN A 311 28.06 -4.82 -10.99
C ASN A 311 27.74 -5.62 -9.72
N THR A 312 26.66 -5.37 -8.98
CA THR A 312 26.26 -6.16 -7.82
C THR A 312 26.18 -7.65 -8.13
N SER A 313 25.64 -8.01 -9.30
CA SER A 313 25.55 -9.40 -9.78
C SER A 313 26.85 -9.96 -10.38
N LYS A 314 27.92 -9.17 -10.49
CA LYS A 314 29.18 -9.56 -11.17
C LYS A 314 30.40 -9.48 -10.27
N LYS A 315 30.31 -8.88 -9.10
CA LYS A 315 31.40 -8.84 -8.12
C LYS A 315 31.45 -10.12 -7.30
N CYS A 316 32.66 -10.64 -7.10
CA CYS A 316 32.89 -11.75 -6.20
C CYS A 316 32.74 -11.29 -4.74
N HIS A 317 31.92 -11.99 -3.95
CA HIS A 317 31.68 -11.65 -2.54
C HIS A 317 32.91 -11.90 -1.64
N VAL A 318 33.90 -12.67 -2.13
CA VAL A 318 35.13 -13.00 -1.41
C VAL A 318 36.24 -12.00 -1.70
N CYS A 319 36.56 -11.77 -2.99
CA CYS A 319 37.70 -10.92 -3.38
C CYS A 319 37.30 -9.56 -3.93
N GLY A 320 36.02 -9.28 -4.16
CA GLY A 320 35.52 -7.99 -4.70
C GLY A 320 35.75 -7.80 -6.20
N GLU A 321 36.51 -8.69 -6.88
CA GLU A 321 36.79 -8.58 -8.30
C GLU A 321 35.58 -8.93 -9.16
N VAL A 322 35.54 -8.35 -10.36
CA VAL A 322 34.48 -8.61 -11.34
C VAL A 322 34.73 -9.95 -12.04
N GLY A 323 33.84 -10.91 -11.81
CA GLY A 323 33.83 -12.19 -12.50
C GLY A 323 32.85 -12.19 -13.68
N TYR A 324 32.52 -13.38 -14.17
CA TYR A 324 31.56 -13.54 -15.26
C TYR A 324 30.44 -14.55 -14.92
N ARG A 325 29.30 -14.38 -15.58
CA ARG A 325 28.13 -15.26 -15.42
C ARG A 325 27.90 -16.06 -16.70
N PRO A 326 28.34 -17.31 -16.76
CA PRO A 326 28.12 -18.17 -17.94
C PRO A 326 26.64 -18.52 -18.12
N ARG A 327 25.86 -18.50 -17.01
CA ARG A 327 24.40 -18.66 -16.97
C ARG A 327 23.83 -17.74 -15.89
N GLN A 328 22.55 -17.41 -15.97
CA GLN A 328 21.89 -16.51 -15.01
C GLN A 328 22.08 -16.91 -13.54
N ALA A 329 22.09 -18.21 -13.24
CA ALA A 329 22.24 -18.74 -11.89
C ALA A 329 23.68 -19.14 -11.52
N THR A 330 24.68 -18.85 -12.37
CA THR A 330 26.05 -19.30 -12.14
C THR A 330 27.01 -18.12 -12.26
N PHE A 331 27.76 -17.86 -11.21
CA PHE A 331 28.86 -16.88 -11.19
C PHE A 331 30.20 -17.64 -11.15
N LYS A 332 31.20 -17.13 -11.86
CA LYS A 332 32.59 -17.61 -11.78
C LYS A 332 33.51 -16.43 -11.48
N CYS A 333 34.29 -16.56 -10.43
CA CYS A 333 35.35 -15.63 -10.07
C CYS A 333 36.50 -15.71 -11.09
N THR A 334 37.19 -14.60 -11.32
CA THR A 334 38.38 -14.57 -12.19
C THR A 334 39.66 -14.84 -11.41
N ASN A 335 39.59 -14.90 -10.08
CA ASN A 335 40.72 -15.18 -9.18
C ASN A 335 40.71 -16.62 -8.62
N ASP A 336 39.99 -17.53 -9.25
CA ASP A 336 40.05 -18.97 -8.95
C ASP A 336 41.23 -19.64 -9.60
#